data_7b1f918a1a81ff30353b89dc01a5f461
#
_entry.id   7b1f918a1a81ff30353b89dc01a5f461
#
_cell.length_a   1.000
_cell.length_b   1.000
_cell.length_c   1.000
_cell.angle_alpha   90.00
_cell.angle_beta   90.00
_cell.angle_gamma   90.00
#
_symmetry.space_group_name_H-M   'P 1'
#
loop_
_entity.id
_entity.type
_entity.pdbx_description
1 polymer ?
#
loop_
_entity_poly.entity_id
_entity_poly.type
_entity_poly.pdbx_seq_one_letter_code
_entity_poly.pdbx_strand_id
1 'polypeptide(L)'
;VGGIVGYADTATVKNCMVVTKDIGRDSVTEEVNTCWVAYALGGTVENCYWPNDEKAYDPSPLAYVGGQSNEEQGTAITDFTSADVLTGLQTNAGAGVEWVAGIGHPTFVWDDNNIPADYTAVDAAIARATALDSSLYTNYSAVEDSINSVDRAKSKAQQTEVDAMAKAIEDAIAALQ
;
A
#
# COMPACT_ATOMS: atom_id res chain seq x y z
N VAL A 1 23.74 7.83 1.49
CA VAL A 1 22.66 7.53 0.53
C VAL A 1 21.35 7.58 1.29
N GLY A 2 20.33 8.25 0.77
CA GLY A 2 19.00 8.32 1.36
C GLY A 2 17.96 7.70 0.45
N GLY A 3 16.94 7.08 1.04
CA GLY A 3 15.86 6.48 0.27
C GLY A 3 15.01 7.51 -0.49
N ILE A 4 14.86 8.70 0.08
CA ILE A 4 14.13 9.82 -0.54
C ILE A 4 15.06 10.99 -0.81
N VAL A 5 15.84 11.41 0.19
CA VAL A 5 16.80 12.51 0.08
C VAL A 5 18.15 12.04 0.58
N GLY A 6 19.20 12.18 -0.24
CA GLY A 6 20.56 11.80 0.15
C GLY A 6 21.15 12.71 1.24
N TYR A 7 20.89 14.00 1.16
CA TYR A 7 21.36 14.99 2.12
C TYR A 7 20.41 16.21 2.17
N ALA A 8 20.02 16.61 3.35
CA ALA A 8 19.21 17.80 3.58
C ALA A 8 19.86 18.66 4.66
N ASP A 9 20.25 19.87 4.32
CA ASP A 9 20.76 20.87 5.27
C ASP A 9 19.65 21.89 5.54
N THR A 10 19.28 22.05 6.81
CA THR A 10 18.23 23.00 7.26
C THR A 10 16.86 22.87 6.57
N ALA A 11 16.61 21.76 5.88
CA ALA A 11 15.35 21.52 5.17
C ALA A 11 14.39 20.65 5.98
N THR A 12 13.09 20.77 5.70
CA THR A 12 12.05 19.87 6.22
C THR A 12 11.69 18.83 5.16
N VAL A 13 11.83 17.54 5.50
CA VAL A 13 11.32 16.41 4.73
C VAL A 13 10.07 15.91 5.43
N LYS A 14 8.93 15.91 4.73
CA LYS A 14 7.67 15.54 5.37
C LYS A 14 6.76 14.72 4.48
N ASN A 15 5.86 13.97 5.11
CA ASN A 15 4.80 13.22 4.47
C ASN A 15 5.35 12.26 3.40
N CYS A 16 6.38 11.52 3.76
CA CYS A 16 7.09 10.61 2.88
C CYS A 16 7.06 9.18 3.41
N MET A 17 7.16 8.23 2.48
CA MET A 17 7.16 6.83 2.82
C MET A 17 8.18 6.07 1.97
N VAL A 18 8.90 5.16 2.61
CA VAL A 18 9.77 4.18 1.96
C VAL A 18 9.18 2.81 2.20
N VAL A 19 8.81 2.10 1.14
CA VAL A 19 8.21 0.75 1.22
C VAL A 19 9.16 -0.36 0.81
N THR A 20 10.34 -0.02 0.28
CA THR A 20 11.35 -1.01 -0.06
C THR A 20 12.02 -1.56 1.19
N LYS A 21 12.31 -2.85 1.18
CA LYS A 21 13.06 -3.50 2.26
C LYS A 21 14.58 -3.39 2.10
N ASP A 22 15.02 -3.00 0.92
CA ASP A 22 16.43 -2.86 0.59
C ASP A 22 16.70 -1.46 0.04
N ILE A 23 17.35 -0.63 0.83
CA ILE A 23 18.00 0.58 0.30
C ILE A 23 19.43 0.15 0.03
N GLY A 24 19.69 -0.16 -1.24
CA GLY A 24 20.85 -0.89 -1.70
C GLY A 24 22.18 -0.34 -1.25
N ARG A 25 23.00 -1.26 -0.75
CA ARG A 25 24.43 -1.13 -0.68
C ARG A 25 25.04 -2.35 -1.38
N ASP A 26 25.72 -2.10 -2.46
CA ASP A 26 26.67 -3.08 -2.98
C ASP A 26 27.89 -3.12 -2.04
N SER A 27 28.53 -4.27 -1.93
CA SER A 27 29.60 -4.61 -1.01
C SER A 27 30.78 -3.64 -1.03
N VAL A 28 30.69 -2.53 -0.35
CA VAL A 28 31.77 -1.57 -0.25
C VAL A 28 32.32 -1.52 1.18
N THR A 29 33.61 -1.53 1.26
CA THR A 29 34.41 -1.56 2.49
C THR A 29 34.51 -0.19 3.19
N GLU A 30 33.80 0.83 2.74
CA GLU A 30 33.83 2.17 3.31
C GLU A 30 32.54 2.51 4.04
N GLU A 31 32.66 3.25 5.14
CA GLU A 31 31.53 3.73 5.94
C GLU A 31 30.67 4.70 5.10
N VAL A 32 29.58 4.21 4.54
CA VAL A 32 28.61 5.01 3.81
C VAL A 32 27.39 5.24 4.69
N ASN A 33 27.12 6.49 5.03
CA ASN A 33 25.90 6.87 5.74
C ASN A 33 24.68 6.57 4.85
N THR A 34 23.87 5.61 5.26
CA THR A 34 22.63 5.23 4.60
C THR A 34 21.47 5.59 5.52
N CYS A 35 20.45 6.25 5.01
CA CYS A 35 19.25 6.57 5.77
C CYS A 35 17.99 6.17 4.98
N TRP A 36 16.93 5.85 5.70
CA TRP A 36 15.67 5.45 5.07
C TRP A 36 15.00 6.61 4.34
N VAL A 37 14.92 7.76 4.97
CA VAL A 37 14.22 8.92 4.41
C VAL A 37 15.21 9.98 3.97
N ALA A 38 15.92 10.59 4.91
CA ALA A 38 16.87 11.67 4.64
C ALA A 38 18.01 11.70 5.66
N TYR A 39 19.21 12.05 5.22
CA TYR A 39 20.27 12.50 6.10
C TYR A 39 20.12 14.03 6.28
N ALA A 40 19.62 14.45 7.42
CA ALA A 40 19.33 15.86 7.68
C ALA A 40 20.24 16.43 8.78
N LEU A 41 21.04 17.42 8.43
CA LEU A 41 21.81 18.23 9.38
C LEU A 41 21.03 19.51 9.68
N GLY A 42 20.52 19.63 10.91
CA GLY A 42 19.78 20.83 11.34
C GLY A 42 18.40 21.01 10.71
N GLY A 43 17.94 20.05 9.91
CA GLY A 43 16.58 19.99 9.35
C GLY A 43 15.63 19.15 10.20
N THR A 44 14.40 18.95 9.70
CA THR A 44 13.39 18.11 10.35
C THR A 44 12.86 17.05 9.40
N VAL A 45 12.47 15.89 9.95
CA VAL A 45 11.76 14.82 9.23
C VAL A 45 10.43 14.60 9.96
N GLU A 46 9.30 14.86 9.28
CA GLU A 46 7.96 14.83 9.88
C GLU A 46 7.04 13.90 9.10
N ASN A 47 6.26 13.09 9.80
CA ASN A 47 5.29 12.17 9.18
C ASN A 47 5.91 11.31 8.07
N CYS A 48 7.12 10.81 8.32
CA CYS A 48 7.85 9.95 7.39
C CYS A 48 7.95 8.55 7.97
N TYR A 49 7.77 7.54 7.09
CA TYR A 49 7.64 6.15 7.50
C TYR A 49 8.57 5.25 6.70
N TRP A 50 9.09 4.19 7.34
CA TRP A 50 9.93 3.16 6.73
C TRP A 50 9.69 1.80 7.36
N PRO A 51 10.05 0.68 6.68
CA PRO A 51 9.86 -0.66 7.22
C PRO A 51 10.69 -0.87 8.48
N ASN A 52 10.06 -1.31 9.57
CA ASN A 52 10.74 -1.83 10.73
C ASN A 52 11.12 -3.30 10.46
N ASP A 53 12.07 -3.50 9.56
CA ASP A 53 12.62 -4.82 9.29
C ASP A 53 14.05 -4.84 9.81
N GLU A 54 14.31 -5.65 10.86
CA GLU A 54 15.65 -5.83 11.42
C GLU A 54 16.66 -6.36 10.39
N LYS A 55 16.18 -6.82 9.23
CA LYS A 55 16.98 -7.26 8.11
C LYS A 55 17.34 -6.17 7.10
N ALA A 56 16.85 -4.97 7.30
CA ALA A 56 17.28 -3.84 6.51
C ALA A 56 18.76 -3.57 6.79
N TYR A 57 19.52 -4.40 6.16
CA TYR A 57 20.96 -4.33 6.00
C TYR A 57 21.81 -4.08 7.25
N ASP A 58 22.38 -5.17 7.78
CA ASP A 58 23.46 -5.24 8.67
C ASP A 58 24.74 -5.16 8.15
N PRO A 59 25.70 -5.22 8.95
CA PRO A 59 25.89 -5.13 10.40
C PRO A 59 26.69 -3.92 10.87
N SER A 60 26.57 -2.82 10.25
CA SER A 60 27.15 -1.59 10.78
C SER A 60 26.06 -0.70 11.37
N PRO A 61 26.23 -0.17 12.57
CA PRO A 61 25.18 0.48 13.34
C PRO A 61 24.76 1.86 12.82
N LEU A 62 24.71 2.06 11.53
CA LEU A 62 24.60 3.37 10.91
C LEU A 62 23.46 3.50 9.90
N ALA A 63 22.34 2.81 10.13
CA ALA A 63 21.11 3.22 9.47
C ALA A 63 20.56 4.47 10.16
N TYR A 64 21.10 5.62 9.83
CA TYR A 64 20.60 6.87 10.37
C TYR A 64 19.35 7.31 9.63
N VAL A 65 18.29 7.43 10.38
CA VAL A 65 17.16 8.25 10.01
C VAL A 65 17.34 9.59 10.69
N GLY A 66 17.70 10.58 9.94
CA GLY A 66 18.00 11.90 10.49
C GLY A 66 19.49 12.09 10.83
N GLY A 67 19.94 13.31 10.86
CA GLY A 67 21.33 13.69 11.15
C GLY A 67 21.80 13.27 12.55
N GLN A 68 23.08 13.33 12.77
CA GLN A 68 23.81 12.85 13.97
C GLN A 68 23.26 13.30 15.32
N SER A 69 22.29 14.18 15.40
CA SER A 69 21.72 14.68 16.64
C SER A 69 20.26 14.33 16.87
N ASN A 70 19.57 13.70 15.92
CA ASN A 70 18.13 13.46 16.01
C ASN A 70 17.80 12.01 15.58
N GLU A 71 18.07 11.09 16.47
CA GLU A 71 17.90 9.64 16.26
C GLU A 71 16.44 9.18 16.09
N GLU A 72 15.46 10.08 16.17
CA GLU A 72 14.04 9.76 16.21
C GLU A 72 13.19 10.56 15.19
N GLN A 73 13.75 11.02 14.10
CA GLN A 73 12.95 11.74 13.12
C GLN A 73 12.28 10.78 12.13
N GLY A 74 10.96 10.68 12.23
CA GLY A 74 10.15 9.75 11.48
C GLY A 74 9.83 8.47 12.26
N THR A 75 9.21 7.48 11.63
CA THR A 75 8.66 6.30 12.32
C THR A 75 8.93 5.00 11.55
N ALA A 76 9.60 4.07 12.22
CA ALA A 76 9.71 2.69 11.75
C ALA A 76 8.38 1.94 11.98
N ILE A 77 7.86 1.29 10.96
CA ILE A 77 6.57 0.61 11.01
C ILE A 77 6.62 -0.79 10.38
N THR A 78 5.79 -1.69 10.90
CA THR A 78 5.63 -3.04 10.37
C THR A 78 4.40 -3.18 9.48
N ASP A 79 3.40 -2.31 9.67
CA ASP A 79 2.14 -2.33 8.93
C ASP A 79 1.88 -0.97 8.25
N PHE A 80 2.13 -0.93 6.96
CA PHE A 80 1.86 0.25 6.13
C PHE A 80 0.38 0.47 5.84
N THR A 81 -0.50 -0.51 6.09
CA THR A 81 -1.95 -0.39 5.88
C THR A 81 -2.67 0.29 7.03
N SER A 82 -1.97 0.58 8.13
CA SER A 82 -2.53 1.24 9.30
C SER A 82 -3.14 2.61 8.96
N ALA A 83 -4.32 2.88 9.50
CA ALA A 83 -4.98 4.17 9.36
C ALA A 83 -4.14 5.34 9.92
N ASP A 84 -3.31 5.09 10.92
CA ASP A 84 -2.44 6.10 11.53
C ASP A 84 -1.35 6.54 10.55
N VAL A 85 -0.81 5.61 9.74
CA VAL A 85 0.17 5.94 8.69
C VAL A 85 -0.45 6.85 7.63
N LEU A 86 -1.64 6.49 7.13
CA LEU A 86 -2.35 7.31 6.14
C LEU A 86 -2.69 8.70 6.72
N THR A 87 -3.20 8.75 7.95
CA THR A 87 -3.53 10.02 8.63
C THR A 87 -2.29 10.90 8.80
N GLY A 88 -1.16 10.31 9.20
CA GLY A 88 0.10 11.03 9.31
C GLY A 88 0.57 11.59 7.98
N LEU A 89 0.53 10.79 6.90
CA LEU A 89 0.89 11.23 5.54
C LEU A 89 -0.03 12.34 5.01
N GLN A 90 -1.30 12.37 5.42
CA GLN A 90 -2.26 13.42 5.05
C GLN A 90 -2.10 14.70 5.88
N THR A 91 -1.52 14.59 7.09
CA THR A 91 -1.39 15.72 8.01
C THR A 91 -0.45 16.78 7.46
N ASN A 92 -0.97 18.00 7.23
CA ASN A 92 -0.22 19.11 6.64
C ASN A 92 0.43 18.77 5.29
N ALA A 93 -0.16 17.85 4.52
CA ALA A 93 0.29 17.55 3.17
C ALA A 93 0.22 18.83 2.30
N GLY A 94 1.20 18.98 1.41
CA GLY A 94 1.26 20.12 0.50
C GLY A 94 0.09 20.15 -0.48
N ALA A 95 -0.23 21.32 -1.02
CA ALA A 95 -1.27 21.45 -2.04
C ALA A 95 -0.95 20.54 -3.25
N GLY A 96 -1.91 19.75 -3.68
CA GLY A 96 -1.78 18.80 -4.78
C GLY A 96 -1.15 17.45 -4.40
N VAL A 97 -0.80 17.25 -3.12
CA VAL A 97 -0.37 15.94 -2.59
C VAL A 97 -1.53 15.33 -1.82
N GLU A 98 -2.20 14.37 -2.43
CA GLU A 98 -3.34 13.68 -1.83
C GLU A 98 -3.00 12.20 -1.66
N TRP A 99 -2.80 11.79 -0.39
CA TRP A 99 -2.59 10.42 0.01
C TRP A 99 -3.92 9.71 0.23
N VAL A 100 -4.04 8.50 -0.30
CA VAL A 100 -5.21 7.62 -0.16
C VAL A 100 -4.77 6.22 0.25
N ALA A 101 -5.71 5.43 0.75
CA ALA A 101 -5.46 4.01 1.01
C ALA A 101 -5.13 3.29 -0.30
N GLY A 102 -4.06 2.50 -0.29
CA GLY A 102 -3.62 1.70 -1.43
C GLY A 102 -3.50 0.21 -1.08
N ILE A 103 -3.11 -0.58 -2.07
CA ILE A 103 -2.89 -2.03 -1.92
C ILE A 103 -1.56 -2.24 -1.18
N GLY A 104 -1.63 -2.65 0.08
CA GLY A 104 -0.47 -2.94 0.93
C GLY A 104 0.21 -1.71 1.55
N HIS A 105 -0.01 -0.51 1.04
CA HIS A 105 0.49 0.75 1.60
C HIS A 105 -0.30 1.94 1.05
N PRO A 106 -0.30 3.12 1.71
CA PRO A 106 -0.85 4.34 1.16
C PRO A 106 -0.24 4.70 -0.19
N THR A 107 -1.02 5.31 -1.06
CA THR A 107 -0.59 5.75 -2.39
C THR A 107 -1.16 7.12 -2.72
N PHE A 108 -0.85 7.66 -3.89
CA PHE A 108 -1.41 8.93 -4.35
C PHE A 108 -2.73 8.71 -5.09
N VAL A 109 -3.64 9.66 -4.98
CA VAL A 109 -4.99 9.62 -5.61
C VAL A 109 -4.96 9.37 -7.13
N TRP A 110 -3.85 9.67 -7.78
CA TRP A 110 -3.66 9.47 -9.23
C TRP A 110 -3.02 8.13 -9.60
N ASP A 111 -2.61 7.31 -8.61
CA ASP A 111 -2.00 5.99 -8.85
C ASP A 111 -3.05 4.89 -8.88
N ASP A 112 -3.82 4.83 -9.96
CA ASP A 112 -4.88 3.85 -10.16
C ASP A 112 -4.37 2.38 -10.12
N ASN A 113 -3.06 2.14 -10.27
CA ASN A 113 -2.49 0.81 -10.18
C ASN A 113 -2.38 0.30 -8.74
N ASN A 114 -2.34 1.19 -7.77
CA ASN A 114 -2.21 0.82 -6.36
C ASN A 114 -3.46 1.15 -5.52
N ILE A 115 -4.47 1.80 -6.08
CA ILE A 115 -5.76 1.98 -5.43
C ILE A 115 -6.58 0.70 -5.61
N PRO A 116 -7.21 0.13 -4.56
CA PRO A 116 -8.09 -1.03 -4.72
C PRO A 116 -9.26 -0.75 -5.66
N ALA A 117 -9.66 -1.75 -6.44
CA ALA A 117 -10.87 -1.67 -7.25
C ALA A 117 -12.14 -1.62 -6.37
N ASP A 118 -13.23 -1.13 -6.94
CA ASP A 118 -14.56 -1.15 -6.30
C ASP A 118 -15.26 -2.48 -6.55
N TYR A 119 -15.47 -3.25 -5.49
CA TYR A 119 -16.15 -4.55 -5.51
C TYR A 119 -17.64 -4.47 -5.14
N THR A 120 -18.23 -3.31 -5.02
CA THR A 120 -19.63 -3.13 -4.58
C THR A 120 -20.61 -3.94 -5.45
N ALA A 121 -20.41 -3.96 -6.78
CA ALA A 121 -21.25 -4.75 -7.69
C ALA A 121 -21.06 -6.25 -7.51
N VAL A 122 -19.83 -6.71 -7.29
CA VAL A 122 -19.51 -8.13 -7.02
C VAL A 122 -20.16 -8.57 -5.71
N ASP A 123 -20.04 -7.78 -4.66
CA ASP A 123 -20.60 -8.08 -3.34
C ASP A 123 -22.15 -8.14 -3.40
N ALA A 124 -22.77 -7.24 -4.16
CA ALA A 124 -24.21 -7.25 -4.38
C ALA A 124 -24.66 -8.51 -5.17
N ALA A 125 -23.89 -8.93 -6.18
CA ALA A 125 -24.18 -10.15 -6.94
C ALA A 125 -24.03 -11.40 -6.06
N ILE A 126 -22.98 -11.50 -5.26
CA ILE A 126 -22.76 -12.58 -4.29
C ILE A 126 -23.91 -12.63 -3.28
N ALA A 127 -24.31 -11.47 -2.72
CA ALA A 127 -25.41 -11.42 -1.76
C ALA A 127 -26.73 -11.93 -2.37
N ARG A 128 -27.02 -11.61 -3.63
CA ARG A 128 -28.18 -12.14 -4.35
C ARG A 128 -28.08 -13.65 -4.55
N ALA A 129 -26.93 -14.14 -4.99
CA ALA A 129 -26.69 -15.57 -5.16
C ALA A 129 -26.93 -16.35 -3.86
N THR A 130 -26.33 -15.88 -2.76
CA THR A 130 -26.42 -16.56 -1.45
C THR A 130 -27.80 -16.51 -0.80
N ALA A 131 -28.67 -15.61 -1.24
CA ALA A 131 -30.07 -15.56 -0.81
C ALA A 131 -30.98 -16.60 -1.49
N LEU A 132 -30.50 -17.29 -2.56
CA LEU A 132 -31.24 -18.32 -3.25
C LEU A 132 -31.14 -19.66 -2.50
N ASP A 133 -32.22 -20.43 -2.53
CA ASP A 133 -32.20 -21.83 -2.08
C ASP A 133 -31.59 -22.72 -3.18
N SER A 134 -30.30 -23.07 -2.99
CA SER A 134 -29.54 -23.85 -3.96
C SER A 134 -30.19 -25.22 -4.31
N SER A 135 -30.98 -25.78 -3.38
CA SER A 135 -31.62 -27.08 -3.56
C SER A 135 -32.73 -27.06 -4.61
N LEU A 136 -33.20 -25.89 -5.03
CA LEU A 136 -34.24 -25.70 -6.05
C LEU A 136 -33.70 -25.71 -7.48
N TYR A 137 -32.37 -25.73 -7.66
CA TYR A 137 -31.72 -25.57 -8.96
C TYR A 137 -30.80 -26.74 -9.27
N THR A 138 -30.88 -27.27 -10.50
CA THR A 138 -30.04 -28.40 -10.92
C THR A 138 -28.62 -27.99 -11.31
N ASN A 139 -28.40 -26.72 -11.62
CA ASN A 139 -27.12 -26.16 -12.10
C ASN A 139 -26.58 -25.07 -11.21
N TYR A 140 -26.89 -25.06 -9.91
CA TYR A 140 -26.42 -24.04 -8.98
C TYR A 140 -24.88 -23.99 -8.84
N SER A 141 -24.19 -25.11 -9.12
CA SER A 141 -22.72 -25.16 -9.11
C SER A 141 -22.07 -24.14 -10.04
N ALA A 142 -22.72 -23.74 -11.14
CA ALA A 142 -22.20 -22.69 -12.03
C ALA A 142 -22.15 -21.31 -11.34
N VAL A 143 -23.07 -21.03 -10.42
CA VAL A 143 -23.08 -19.82 -9.60
C VAL A 143 -21.93 -19.88 -8.58
N GLU A 144 -21.76 -21.04 -7.92
CA GLU A 144 -20.66 -21.25 -6.97
C GLU A 144 -19.29 -21.08 -7.64
N ASP A 145 -19.11 -21.65 -8.84
CA ASP A 145 -17.87 -21.52 -9.61
C ASP A 145 -17.60 -20.05 -9.97
N SER A 146 -18.61 -19.30 -10.35
CA SER A 146 -18.48 -17.87 -10.66
C SER A 146 -18.08 -17.05 -9.42
N ILE A 147 -18.65 -17.36 -8.25
CA ILE A 147 -18.28 -16.72 -6.98
C ILE A 147 -16.85 -17.07 -6.60
N ASN A 148 -16.46 -18.34 -6.70
CA ASN A 148 -15.13 -18.82 -6.33
C ASN A 148 -14.03 -18.28 -7.26
N SER A 149 -14.38 -17.85 -8.47
CA SER A 149 -13.43 -17.24 -9.43
C SER A 149 -13.13 -15.77 -9.16
N VAL A 150 -13.78 -15.14 -8.17
CA VAL A 150 -13.58 -13.71 -7.86
C VAL A 150 -12.18 -13.47 -7.32
N ASP A 151 -11.40 -12.68 -8.05
CA ASP A 151 -10.09 -12.20 -7.62
C ASP A 151 -10.23 -10.83 -6.94
N ARG A 152 -9.91 -10.76 -5.65
CA ARG A 152 -10.02 -9.54 -4.83
C ARG A 152 -8.73 -8.73 -4.73
N ALA A 153 -7.73 -9.06 -5.52
CA ALA A 153 -6.45 -8.36 -5.55
C ALA A 153 -6.34 -7.33 -6.69
N LYS A 154 -7.44 -7.00 -7.35
CA LYS A 154 -7.46 -6.06 -8.47
C LYS A 154 -7.36 -4.62 -8.01
N SER A 155 -6.64 -3.82 -8.80
CA SER A 155 -6.56 -2.38 -8.62
C SER A 155 -7.65 -1.64 -9.42
N LYS A 156 -7.82 -0.36 -9.15
CA LYS A 156 -8.75 0.53 -9.85
C LYS A 156 -8.47 0.58 -11.37
N ALA A 157 -7.20 0.46 -11.79
CA ALA A 157 -6.86 0.33 -13.21
C ALA A 157 -7.46 -0.92 -13.87
N GLN A 158 -7.83 -1.93 -13.07
CA GLN A 158 -8.45 -3.19 -13.52
C GLN A 158 -9.97 -3.25 -13.23
N GLN A 159 -10.63 -2.12 -12.97
CA GLN A 159 -12.04 -2.07 -12.63
C GLN A 159 -12.93 -2.83 -13.65
N THR A 160 -12.64 -2.74 -14.93
CA THR A 160 -13.39 -3.45 -15.96
C THR A 160 -13.38 -4.99 -15.77
N GLU A 161 -12.28 -5.54 -15.24
CA GLU A 161 -12.20 -6.98 -14.93
C GLU A 161 -13.11 -7.31 -13.73
N VAL A 162 -13.16 -6.43 -12.72
CA VAL A 162 -14.03 -6.60 -11.56
C VAL A 162 -15.50 -6.50 -11.96
N ASP A 163 -15.85 -5.56 -12.84
CA ASP A 163 -17.21 -5.44 -13.37
C ASP A 163 -17.63 -6.69 -14.16
N ALA A 164 -16.69 -7.30 -14.89
CA ALA A 164 -16.92 -8.54 -15.60
C ALA A 164 -17.16 -9.74 -14.65
N MET A 165 -16.50 -9.77 -13.48
CA MET A 165 -16.75 -10.79 -12.44
C MET A 165 -18.18 -10.65 -11.88
N ALA A 166 -18.63 -9.44 -11.58
CA ALA A 166 -20.00 -9.19 -11.14
C ALA A 166 -21.00 -9.67 -12.17
N LYS A 167 -20.76 -9.33 -13.44
CA LYS A 167 -21.62 -9.78 -14.56
C LYS A 167 -21.65 -11.30 -14.68
N ALA A 168 -20.54 -11.99 -14.54
CA ALA A 168 -20.48 -13.45 -14.63
C ALA A 168 -21.36 -14.13 -13.57
N ILE A 169 -21.35 -13.61 -12.33
CA ILE A 169 -22.23 -14.10 -11.25
C ILE A 169 -23.70 -13.87 -11.62
N GLU A 170 -24.04 -12.68 -12.12
CA GLU A 170 -25.41 -12.35 -12.53
C GLU A 170 -25.90 -13.22 -13.69
N ASP A 171 -25.05 -13.43 -14.69
CA ASP A 171 -25.36 -14.29 -15.82
C ASP A 171 -25.59 -15.75 -15.36
N ALA A 172 -24.78 -16.24 -14.40
CA ALA A 172 -24.97 -17.56 -13.82
C ALA A 172 -26.30 -17.68 -13.05
N ILE A 173 -26.65 -16.64 -12.27
CA ILE A 173 -27.96 -16.60 -11.58
C ILE A 173 -29.12 -16.62 -12.60
N ALA A 174 -29.02 -15.83 -13.66
CA ALA A 174 -30.06 -15.75 -14.69
C ALA A 174 -30.23 -17.06 -15.47
N ALA A 175 -29.21 -17.91 -15.52
CA ALA A 175 -29.23 -19.22 -16.20
C ALA A 175 -29.69 -20.37 -15.32
N LEU A 176 -30.10 -20.13 -14.07
CA LEU A 176 -30.59 -21.17 -13.14
C LEU A 176 -31.84 -21.87 -13.65
N GLN A 177 -31.88 -23.22 -13.48
CA GLN A 177 -32.94 -24.13 -13.95
C GLN A 177 -33.40 -25.04 -12.83
#